data_337c4ad810c098bab579602291cd1d43
#
_entry.id   337c4ad810c098bab579602291cd1d43
#
_cell.length_a   1.000
_cell.length_b   1.000
_cell.length_c   1.000
_cell.angle_alpha   90.00
_cell.angle_beta   90.00
_cell.angle_gamma   90.00
#
_symmetry.space_group_name_H-M   'P 1'
#
loop_
_entity.id
_entity.type
_entity.pdbx_description
1 polymer ?
#
loop_
_entity_poly.entity_id
_entity_poly.type
_entity_poly.pdbx_seq_one_letter_code
_entity_poly.pdbx_strand_id
1 'polypeptide(L)'
;MVVLGVADLAYSNAQGSPPRMVAWGWSGFANSDRVSPARLVAAGQHHTIVVRADGVITAFGRAEAQCVPPSDLDGARITRIEAGPLHNAAILDDSSVRCFGVNFSGQCDVPKGVRGVIDVAVGAYHTMTLDGDTVVTCFGDDSYGQCTPPVELSGIADVAAGYRHSCAVTLGGDIICWGYNIYGQCSVPADAGLARAVAAGEAHTGIVRLDGTVRLWGYNEYGQCEPPDGLTGVRKLAIGAQHNIAWTNSGALVCWGQSSNGTCSIPPEVLAQPDAIVDVAAGGGHNLVLTTDGTVHRWGFNDYGQVNMPHALGTPRDIADGRFHTLFLSLDGTVTGVGYDAFGQCTPPDDLAPVTQISAGWLHSLALQSNGAVRAWGLNSAGSTSVPADVGSATRIAAGGFFNIAERANGTLRAWGDGVSGQTTIPAGVASVAEFDAGGYHAVAIKSDGSVVCWGNNSLGQCEVPPIGGPVHDLDCGGYHTVMLRADNTVLAFGDNQQGQSTVPTDLGSVRAIRAGREHCVALLPDGSLRMWGANTQLQCTQPSGLLARGEQIRRIHAGGDRTIVLLSLATPDLDGDGEVGAADLSLLLLAWGSCGTAGGCGADLDGDATVGAADLALLLEAWGR
;
A
#
# COMPACT_ATOMS: atom_id res chain seq x y z
N MET A 1 -5.86 -6.12 3.78
CA MET A 1 -6.75 -5.19 3.07
C MET A 1 -6.35 -3.78 3.47
N VAL A 2 -5.72 -3.05 2.58
CA VAL A 2 -5.41 -1.66 2.84
C VAL A 2 -6.57 -0.85 2.28
N VAL A 3 -7.53 -0.48 3.13
CA VAL A 3 -8.42 0.63 2.84
C VAL A 3 -7.55 1.87 2.96
N LEU A 4 -7.13 2.35 1.83
CA LEU A 4 -6.31 3.51 1.72
C LEU A 4 -7.18 4.74 2.00
N GLY A 5 -6.82 5.47 3.07
CA GLY A 5 -7.53 6.63 3.55
C GLY A 5 -7.89 7.63 2.47
N VAL A 6 -8.97 8.30 2.68
CA VAL A 6 -9.56 9.33 1.82
C VAL A 6 -8.59 10.51 1.69
N ALA A 7 -8.14 10.80 0.47
CA ALA A 7 -7.62 12.11 0.16
C ALA A 7 -8.81 13.07 0.02
N ASP A 8 -9.11 13.83 1.07
CA ASP A 8 -9.95 15.01 0.95
C ASP A 8 -9.16 16.11 0.22
N LEU A 9 -9.27 16.13 -1.09
CA LEU A 9 -8.76 17.23 -1.89
C LEU A 9 -9.72 18.41 -1.80
N ALA A 10 -9.30 19.40 -1.03
CA ALA A 10 -9.97 20.70 -1.05
C ALA A 10 -9.79 21.35 -2.43
N TYR A 11 -10.70 21.08 -3.34
CA TYR A 11 -10.94 21.93 -4.50
C TYR A 11 -12.01 22.94 -4.09
N SER A 12 -11.61 24.20 -3.89
CA SER A 12 -12.55 25.30 -3.72
C SER A 12 -13.16 25.64 -5.08
N ASN A 13 -14.12 24.85 -5.50
CA ASN A 13 -15.18 25.28 -6.43
C ASN A 13 -16.37 24.34 -6.23
N ALA A 14 -17.51 24.92 -6.01
CA ALA A 14 -18.76 24.28 -5.72
C ALA A 14 -19.05 23.10 -6.66
N GLN A 15 -18.92 21.88 -6.17
CA GLN A 15 -19.68 20.67 -6.52
C GLN A 15 -18.88 19.39 -6.22
N GLY A 16 -19.27 18.67 -5.18
CA GLY A 16 -18.86 17.29 -4.90
C GLY A 16 -17.56 17.15 -4.08
N SER A 17 -17.53 16.17 -3.20
CA SER A 17 -16.29 15.73 -2.56
C SER A 17 -15.32 15.21 -3.61
N PRO A 18 -14.01 15.44 -3.46
CA PRO A 18 -13.02 14.99 -4.43
C PRO A 18 -13.02 13.45 -4.57
N PRO A 19 -12.61 12.92 -5.73
CA PRO A 19 -12.52 11.48 -5.93
C PRO A 19 -11.60 10.82 -4.90
N ARG A 20 -12.03 9.67 -4.41
CA ARG A 20 -11.31 8.85 -3.44
C ARG A 20 -10.68 7.66 -4.15
N MET A 21 -9.43 7.35 -3.82
CA MET A 21 -8.74 6.16 -4.31
C MET A 21 -8.73 5.07 -3.23
N VAL A 22 -8.99 3.83 -3.60
CA VAL A 22 -8.83 2.65 -2.74
C VAL A 22 -8.02 1.60 -3.47
N ALA A 23 -7.00 1.07 -2.81
CA ALA A 23 -6.19 -0.02 -3.34
C ALA A 23 -6.09 -1.15 -2.32
N TRP A 24 -6.01 -2.40 -2.78
CA TRP A 24 -5.81 -3.58 -1.95
C TRP A 24 -5.03 -4.67 -2.69
N GLY A 25 -4.57 -5.67 -1.95
CA GLY A 25 -3.62 -6.66 -2.41
C GLY A 25 -2.22 -6.32 -1.92
N TRP A 26 -1.19 -6.73 -2.64
CA TRP A 26 0.20 -6.40 -2.28
C TRP A 26 0.48 -4.92 -2.60
N SER A 27 0.42 -4.07 -1.59
CA SER A 27 0.67 -2.64 -1.74
C SER A 27 2.02 -2.27 -1.14
N GLY A 28 2.97 -1.88 -1.97
CA GLY A 28 4.19 -1.21 -1.52
C GLY A 28 3.97 0.25 -1.14
N PHE A 29 2.73 0.73 -1.01
CA PHE A 29 2.43 2.12 -0.69
C PHE A 29 1.16 2.26 0.15
N ALA A 30 1.15 3.31 0.93
CA ALA A 30 -0.02 3.77 1.62
C ALA A 30 -0.71 4.90 0.87
N ASN A 31 -1.93 5.10 1.26
CA ASN A 31 -2.72 6.21 0.83
C ASN A 31 -2.33 7.54 1.46
N SER A 32 -2.17 8.44 0.62
CA SER A 32 -2.51 9.84 0.41
C SER A 32 -2.42 10.84 1.56
N ASP A 33 -2.04 11.91 1.17
CA ASP A 33 -2.19 13.34 1.24
C ASP A 33 -2.52 14.02 2.54
N ARG A 34 -3.15 13.39 3.44
CA ARG A 34 -3.35 13.86 4.79
C ARG A 34 -3.53 12.67 5.71
N VAL A 35 -2.40 12.05 6.07
CA VAL A 35 -2.32 11.46 7.39
C VAL A 35 -2.20 12.63 8.37
N SER A 36 -3.13 13.54 8.32
CA SER A 36 -3.17 14.70 9.16
C SER A 36 -4.55 14.77 9.81
N PRO A 37 -4.55 14.95 11.09
CA PRO A 37 -3.46 14.72 12.03
C PRO A 37 -3.32 13.23 12.39
N ALA A 38 -2.11 12.69 12.35
CA ALA A 38 -1.83 11.40 12.94
C ALA A 38 -1.86 11.52 14.48
N ARG A 39 -2.35 10.48 15.14
CA ARG A 39 -2.42 10.42 16.60
C ARG A 39 -1.47 9.41 17.20
N LEU A 40 -1.27 8.27 16.53
CA LEU A 40 -0.35 7.22 16.95
C LEU A 40 0.42 6.70 15.73
N VAL A 41 1.65 6.25 15.97
CA VAL A 41 2.50 5.61 14.95
C VAL A 41 3.15 4.37 15.53
N ALA A 42 3.33 3.35 14.68
CA ALA A 42 4.11 2.17 15.02
C ALA A 42 4.92 1.70 13.81
N ALA A 43 6.15 1.27 14.05
CA ALA A 43 7.07 0.82 13.01
C ALA A 43 7.36 -0.68 13.16
N GLY A 44 6.90 -1.48 12.20
CA GLY A 44 7.23 -2.90 12.09
C GLY A 44 8.55 -3.14 11.35
N GLN A 45 8.88 -4.38 11.04
CA GLN A 45 10.16 -4.67 10.36
C GLN A 45 10.22 -4.05 8.95
N HIS A 46 9.15 -4.20 8.18
CA HIS A 46 9.07 -3.75 6.78
C HIS A 46 7.77 -2.99 6.48
N HIS A 47 7.07 -2.54 7.52
CA HIS A 47 5.83 -1.78 7.38
C HIS A 47 5.70 -0.71 8.47
N THR A 48 4.83 0.22 8.23
CA THR A 48 4.48 1.32 9.15
C THR A 48 2.98 1.31 9.37
N ILE A 49 2.55 1.57 10.58
CA ILE A 49 1.15 1.79 10.95
C ILE A 49 0.99 3.23 11.43
N VAL A 50 -0.04 3.88 10.97
CA VAL A 50 -0.46 5.22 11.42
C VAL A 50 -1.93 5.17 11.81
N VAL A 51 -2.26 5.63 13.00
CA VAL A 51 -3.64 5.82 13.46
C VAL A 51 -3.95 7.31 13.40
N ARG A 52 -4.95 7.68 12.63
CA ARG A 52 -5.40 9.07 12.45
C ARG A 52 -6.30 9.51 13.61
N ALA A 53 -6.51 10.83 13.73
CA ALA A 53 -7.39 11.39 14.76
C ALA A 53 -8.86 10.97 14.59
N ASP A 54 -9.29 10.65 13.35
CA ASP A 54 -10.62 10.12 13.05
C ASP A 54 -10.77 8.61 13.32
N GLY A 55 -9.70 7.96 13.83
CA GLY A 55 -9.68 6.53 14.14
C GLY A 55 -9.34 5.60 12.97
N VAL A 56 -9.13 6.14 11.78
CA VAL A 56 -8.73 5.34 10.61
C VAL A 56 -7.29 4.87 10.79
N ILE A 57 -7.05 3.58 10.53
CA ILE A 57 -5.72 2.97 10.53
C ILE A 57 -5.20 2.95 9.10
N THR A 58 -4.01 3.48 8.90
CA THR A 58 -3.27 3.38 7.63
C THR A 58 -2.02 2.56 7.84
N ALA A 59 -1.81 1.54 7.02
CA ALA A 59 -0.62 0.70 7.06
C ALA A 59 0.07 0.70 5.70
N PHE A 60 1.40 0.76 5.66
CA PHE A 60 2.19 0.80 4.44
C PHE A 60 3.56 0.15 4.59
N GLY A 61 4.13 -0.25 3.47
CA GLY A 61 5.36 -1.04 3.39
C GLY A 61 5.11 -2.40 2.77
N ARG A 62 5.93 -3.41 3.14
CA ARG A 62 5.74 -4.78 2.66
C ARG A 62 4.38 -5.30 3.13
N ALA A 63 3.45 -5.39 2.19
CA ALA A 63 2.08 -5.74 2.46
C ALA A 63 1.90 -7.26 2.42
N GLU A 64 1.98 -7.87 3.56
CA GLU A 64 1.38 -9.17 3.87
C GLU A 64 0.19 -8.90 4.82
N ALA A 65 -0.33 -9.92 5.48
CA ALA A 65 -1.47 -9.79 6.40
C ALA A 65 -1.32 -8.70 7.47
N GLN A 66 -0.07 -8.29 7.82
CA GLN A 66 0.21 -7.24 8.81
C GLN A 66 -0.23 -5.83 8.38
N CYS A 67 -0.41 -5.59 7.10
CA CYS A 67 -0.93 -4.30 6.61
C CYS A 67 -2.45 -4.28 6.45
N VAL A 68 -3.16 -5.26 6.99
CA VAL A 68 -4.61 -5.42 6.86
C VAL A 68 -5.29 -5.27 8.23
N PRO A 69 -5.64 -4.05 8.66
CA PRO A 69 -6.44 -3.88 9.86
C PRO A 69 -7.80 -4.58 9.71
N PRO A 70 -8.29 -5.27 10.75
CA PRO A 70 -9.64 -5.80 10.74
C PRO A 70 -10.68 -4.67 10.65
N SER A 71 -11.81 -4.92 10.02
CA SER A 71 -12.87 -3.91 9.83
C SER A 71 -13.52 -3.43 11.12
N ASP A 72 -13.44 -4.21 12.20
CA ASP A 72 -13.92 -3.82 13.54
C ASP A 72 -13.01 -2.79 14.23
N LEU A 73 -11.85 -2.49 13.64
CA LEU A 73 -10.97 -1.39 14.07
C LEU A 73 -11.26 -0.07 13.35
N ASP A 74 -12.05 -0.07 12.27
CA ASP A 74 -12.41 1.15 11.56
C ASP A 74 -13.28 2.05 12.46
N GLY A 75 -12.77 3.25 12.77
CA GLY A 75 -13.41 4.19 13.68
C GLY A 75 -13.31 3.83 15.15
N ALA A 76 -12.64 2.75 15.53
CA ALA A 76 -12.40 2.38 16.90
C ALA A 76 -11.48 3.39 17.61
N ARG A 77 -11.72 3.62 18.90
CA ARG A 77 -10.84 4.48 19.70
C ARG A 77 -9.64 3.68 20.19
N ILE A 78 -8.57 3.70 19.39
CA ILE A 78 -7.31 3.03 19.71
C ILE A 78 -6.51 3.92 20.64
N THR A 79 -6.09 3.41 21.78
CA THR A 79 -5.27 4.13 22.75
C THR A 79 -3.78 3.86 22.59
N ARG A 80 -3.43 2.69 22.05
CA ARG A 80 -2.05 2.29 21.75
C ARG A 80 -2.02 1.37 20.54
N ILE A 81 -0.95 1.44 19.75
CA ILE A 81 -0.67 0.55 18.62
C ILE A 81 0.80 0.17 18.65
N GLU A 82 1.09 -1.11 18.49
CA GLU A 82 2.45 -1.63 18.35
C GLU A 82 2.54 -2.51 17.09
N ALA A 83 3.69 -2.44 16.42
CA ALA A 83 3.94 -3.19 15.20
C ALA A 83 5.20 -4.03 15.33
N GLY A 84 5.05 -5.34 15.20
CA GLY A 84 6.14 -6.30 15.15
C GLY A 84 6.59 -6.61 13.72
N PRO A 85 7.48 -7.59 13.54
CA PRO A 85 7.92 -8.01 12.21
C PRO A 85 6.79 -8.56 11.32
N LEU A 86 5.82 -9.27 11.86
CA LEU A 86 4.84 -10.04 11.10
C LEU A 86 3.37 -9.77 11.50
N HIS A 87 3.14 -9.09 12.61
CA HIS A 87 1.80 -8.78 13.12
C HIS A 87 1.81 -7.52 13.97
N ASN A 88 0.63 -7.06 14.33
CA ASN A 88 0.41 -5.83 15.07
C ASN A 88 -0.59 -6.07 16.20
N ALA A 89 -0.56 -5.23 17.22
CA ALA A 89 -1.53 -5.23 18.29
C ALA A 89 -1.99 -3.81 18.62
N ALA A 90 -3.30 -3.63 18.76
CA ALA A 90 -3.95 -2.40 19.16
C ALA A 90 -4.65 -2.58 20.50
N ILE A 91 -4.52 -1.61 21.40
CA ILE A 91 -5.31 -1.49 22.62
C ILE A 91 -6.43 -0.47 22.37
N LEU A 92 -7.66 -0.86 22.64
CA LEU A 92 -8.84 -0.01 22.50
C LEU A 92 -9.11 0.79 23.77
N ASP A 93 -10.02 1.73 23.73
CA ASP A 93 -10.40 2.56 24.89
C ASP A 93 -11.13 1.77 25.99
N ASP A 94 -11.68 0.60 25.67
CA ASP A 94 -12.23 -0.35 26.64
C ASP A 94 -11.17 -1.28 27.25
N SER A 95 -9.88 -1.02 26.95
CA SER A 95 -8.74 -1.85 27.38
C SER A 95 -8.75 -3.29 26.82
N SER A 96 -9.50 -3.55 25.77
CA SER A 96 -9.40 -4.79 25.00
C SER A 96 -8.27 -4.72 23.97
N VAL A 97 -7.76 -5.88 23.56
CA VAL A 97 -6.68 -6.00 22.58
C VAL A 97 -7.21 -6.60 21.27
N ARG A 98 -6.78 -6.05 20.15
CA ARG A 98 -6.95 -6.60 18.82
C ARG A 98 -5.59 -6.81 18.16
N CYS A 99 -5.29 -8.05 17.81
CA CYS A 99 -4.10 -8.38 17.03
C CYS A 99 -4.48 -8.70 15.59
N PHE A 100 -3.64 -8.30 14.64
CA PHE A 100 -3.84 -8.55 13.22
C PHE A 100 -2.52 -8.72 12.47
N GLY A 101 -2.55 -9.47 11.40
CA GLY A 101 -1.37 -9.82 10.64
C GLY A 101 -1.19 -11.33 10.51
N VAL A 102 0.06 -11.77 10.37
CA VAL A 102 0.42 -13.20 10.31
C VAL A 102 0.09 -13.86 11.66
N ASN A 103 -0.51 -15.05 11.60
CA ASN A 103 -0.95 -15.78 12.80
C ASN A 103 -0.61 -17.29 12.76
N PHE A 104 0.49 -17.68 12.13
CA PHE A 104 0.86 -19.11 11.99
C PHE A 104 1.22 -19.78 13.31
N SER A 105 1.60 -19.01 14.32
CA SER A 105 1.98 -19.49 15.64
C SER A 105 0.95 -19.13 16.73
N GLY A 106 -0.23 -18.62 16.38
CA GLY A 106 -1.23 -18.16 17.34
C GLY A 106 -0.89 -16.82 17.99
N GLN A 107 0.03 -16.04 17.41
CA GLN A 107 0.46 -14.75 17.95
C GLN A 107 -0.61 -13.66 17.89
N CYS A 108 -1.70 -13.89 17.15
CA CYS A 108 -2.89 -13.03 17.15
C CYS A 108 -4.09 -13.66 17.86
N ASP A 109 -3.94 -14.84 18.47
CA ASP A 109 -5.02 -15.52 19.19
C ASP A 109 -5.07 -15.03 20.65
N VAL A 110 -5.64 -13.84 20.84
CA VAL A 110 -5.75 -13.23 22.18
C VAL A 110 -6.51 -14.17 23.12
N PRO A 111 -5.90 -14.63 24.24
CA PRO A 111 -6.54 -15.58 25.14
C PRO A 111 -7.83 -15.03 25.76
N LYS A 112 -8.82 -15.91 25.92
CA LYS A 112 -10.06 -15.57 26.61
C LYS A 112 -9.77 -15.15 28.04
N GLY A 113 -10.13 -13.92 28.40
CA GLY A 113 -9.91 -13.38 29.75
C GLY A 113 -8.85 -12.27 29.81
N VAL A 114 -8.07 -12.05 28.76
CA VAL A 114 -7.21 -10.87 28.62
C VAL A 114 -8.11 -9.62 28.54
N ARG A 115 -7.97 -8.73 29.50
CA ARG A 115 -8.76 -7.49 29.64
C ARG A 115 -8.04 -6.51 30.57
N GLY A 116 -8.47 -5.26 30.55
CA GLY A 116 -7.82 -4.24 31.37
C GLY A 116 -6.38 -3.97 30.95
N VAL A 117 -6.06 -4.23 29.67
CA VAL A 117 -4.70 -4.13 29.15
C VAL A 117 -4.30 -2.65 29.07
N ILE A 118 -3.13 -2.35 29.62
CA ILE A 118 -2.54 -1.01 29.63
C ILE A 118 -1.31 -0.90 28.72
N ASP A 119 -0.66 -2.04 28.45
CA ASP A 119 0.50 -2.11 27.57
C ASP A 119 0.54 -3.40 26.77
N VAL A 120 1.16 -3.35 25.59
CA VAL A 120 1.35 -4.47 24.69
C VAL A 120 2.73 -4.41 24.04
N ALA A 121 3.38 -5.57 23.93
CA ALA A 121 4.65 -5.71 23.21
C ALA A 121 4.53 -6.81 22.15
N VAL A 122 4.99 -6.50 20.93
CA VAL A 122 4.81 -7.35 19.74
C VAL A 122 6.16 -7.84 19.24
N GLY A 123 6.43 -9.13 19.44
CA GLY A 123 7.60 -9.80 18.87
C GLY A 123 7.37 -10.26 17.43
N ALA A 124 8.27 -11.11 16.89
CA ALA A 124 8.05 -11.66 15.56
C ALA A 124 6.93 -12.71 15.53
N TYR A 125 6.87 -13.57 16.53
CA TYR A 125 5.98 -14.73 16.56
C TYR A 125 5.19 -14.85 17.87
N HIS A 126 5.27 -13.86 18.75
CA HIS A 126 4.57 -13.84 20.03
C HIS A 126 4.13 -12.42 20.39
N THR A 127 3.14 -12.34 21.25
CA THR A 127 2.61 -11.09 21.79
C THR A 127 2.57 -11.17 23.31
N MET A 128 2.96 -10.08 23.96
CA MET A 128 2.79 -9.92 25.40
C MET A 128 1.81 -8.78 25.69
N THR A 129 0.98 -8.96 26.68
CA THR A 129 0.09 -7.92 27.22
C THR A 129 0.38 -7.71 28.70
N LEU A 130 0.35 -6.47 29.15
CA LEU A 130 0.42 -6.08 30.55
C LEU A 130 -0.91 -5.45 30.94
N ASP A 131 -1.55 -5.94 31.98
CA ASP A 131 -2.80 -5.38 32.48
C ASP A 131 -2.59 -4.40 33.65
N GLY A 132 -3.68 -3.73 34.09
CA GLY A 132 -3.64 -2.79 35.17
C GLY A 132 -3.36 -3.40 36.55
N ASP A 133 -3.49 -4.72 36.69
CA ASP A 133 -3.10 -5.48 37.88
C ASP A 133 -1.64 -5.91 37.85
N THR A 134 -0.87 -5.40 36.89
CA THR A 134 0.58 -5.68 36.65
C THR A 134 0.89 -7.13 36.26
N VAL A 135 -0.09 -7.83 35.70
CA VAL A 135 0.05 -9.21 35.23
C VAL A 135 0.41 -9.22 33.72
N VAL A 136 1.39 -10.04 33.37
CA VAL A 136 1.79 -10.27 31.98
C VAL A 136 1.15 -11.54 31.44
N THR A 137 0.50 -11.44 30.28
CA THR A 137 0.05 -12.59 29.50
C THR A 137 0.83 -12.64 28.20
N CYS A 138 1.42 -13.80 27.88
CA CYS A 138 2.11 -14.03 26.61
C CYS A 138 1.40 -15.12 25.81
N PHE A 139 1.34 -14.97 24.47
CA PHE A 139 0.74 -15.94 23.56
C PHE A 139 1.44 -15.91 22.19
N GLY A 140 1.36 -17.00 21.46
CA GLY A 140 2.05 -17.23 20.21
C GLY A 140 3.11 -18.34 20.34
N ASP A 141 4.21 -18.21 19.55
CA ASP A 141 5.31 -19.15 19.57
C ASP A 141 6.05 -19.16 20.91
N ASP A 142 6.33 -20.36 21.42
CA ASP A 142 7.12 -20.59 22.64
C ASP A 142 8.29 -21.57 22.41
N SER A 143 8.71 -21.75 21.15
CA SER A 143 9.76 -22.72 20.77
C SER A 143 11.10 -22.46 21.45
N TYR A 144 11.34 -21.25 21.94
CA TYR A 144 12.54 -20.85 22.66
C TYR A 144 12.24 -20.44 24.11
N GLY A 145 11.03 -20.70 24.60
CA GLY A 145 10.59 -20.29 25.91
C GLY A 145 10.25 -18.80 26.04
N GLN A 146 10.03 -18.10 24.91
CA GLN A 146 9.75 -16.66 24.92
C GLN A 146 8.39 -16.29 25.54
N CYS A 147 7.47 -17.24 25.66
CA CYS A 147 6.23 -17.09 26.41
C CYS A 147 6.25 -17.78 27.78
N THR A 148 7.35 -18.41 28.15
CA THR A 148 7.51 -19.06 29.46
C THR A 148 8.55 -18.32 30.29
N PRO A 149 8.17 -17.34 31.14
CA PRO A 149 9.10 -16.60 31.96
C PRO A 149 9.77 -17.52 33.00
N PRO A 150 11.03 -17.25 33.39
CA PRO A 150 11.78 -18.11 34.31
C PRO A 150 11.28 -18.05 35.76
N VAL A 151 10.50 -17.05 36.08
CA VAL A 151 9.92 -16.79 37.40
C VAL A 151 8.48 -16.31 37.23
N GLU A 152 7.66 -16.46 38.25
CA GLU A 152 6.33 -15.86 38.27
C GLU A 152 6.49 -14.32 38.20
N LEU A 153 5.94 -13.71 37.14
CA LEU A 153 6.02 -12.26 36.92
C LEU A 153 4.93 -11.58 37.74
N SER A 154 5.33 -10.68 38.63
CA SER A 154 4.42 -9.84 39.40
C SER A 154 5.00 -8.44 39.59
N GLY A 155 4.14 -7.46 39.75
CA GLY A 155 4.58 -6.08 39.90
C GLY A 155 5.36 -5.56 38.69
N ILE A 156 4.90 -5.85 37.48
CA ILE A 156 5.55 -5.43 36.21
C ILE A 156 5.11 -4.01 35.87
N ALA A 157 6.09 -3.19 35.48
CA ALA A 157 5.92 -1.79 35.10
C ALA A 157 5.97 -1.59 33.59
N ASP A 158 6.74 -2.43 32.85
CA ASP A 158 6.96 -2.29 31.41
C ASP A 158 7.35 -3.63 30.79
N VAL A 159 6.98 -3.86 29.53
CA VAL A 159 7.27 -5.07 28.78
C VAL A 159 7.81 -4.76 27.39
N ALA A 160 8.70 -5.62 26.89
CA ALA A 160 9.21 -5.53 25.51
C ALA A 160 9.40 -6.91 24.91
N ALA A 161 9.06 -7.05 23.62
CA ALA A 161 9.22 -8.27 22.86
C ALA A 161 10.16 -8.03 21.66
N GLY A 162 11.22 -8.79 21.59
CA GLY A 162 12.11 -8.84 20.45
C GLY A 162 11.69 -9.89 19.43
N TYR A 163 12.61 -10.29 18.55
CA TYR A 163 12.27 -11.25 17.50
C TYR A 163 11.82 -12.61 18.10
N ARG A 164 12.54 -13.14 19.12
CA ARG A 164 12.27 -14.42 19.82
C ARG A 164 12.65 -14.36 21.29
N HIS A 165 12.67 -13.19 21.89
CA HIS A 165 12.93 -13.02 23.31
C HIS A 165 11.97 -12.00 23.91
N SER A 166 11.81 -12.05 25.19
CA SER A 166 10.90 -11.22 25.96
C SER A 166 11.64 -10.57 27.12
N CYS A 167 11.27 -9.37 27.48
CA CYS A 167 11.80 -8.66 28.63
C CYS A 167 10.70 -7.96 29.40
N ALA A 168 10.90 -7.82 30.70
CA ALA A 168 10.03 -7.07 31.60
C ALA A 168 10.86 -6.25 32.58
N VAL A 169 10.32 -5.12 33.01
CA VAL A 169 10.84 -4.32 34.12
C VAL A 169 9.82 -4.34 35.24
N THR A 170 10.27 -4.64 36.46
CA THR A 170 9.42 -4.60 37.64
C THR A 170 9.17 -3.16 38.11
N LEU A 171 8.16 -2.93 38.93
CA LEU A 171 7.93 -1.66 39.62
C LEU A 171 9.13 -1.22 40.50
N GLY A 172 9.98 -2.16 40.91
CA GLY A 172 11.24 -1.89 41.60
C GLY A 172 12.40 -1.51 40.69
N GLY A 173 12.23 -1.66 39.36
CA GLY A 173 13.26 -1.37 38.36
C GLY A 173 14.13 -2.57 38.02
N ASP A 174 13.86 -3.78 38.56
CA ASP A 174 14.60 -4.99 38.21
C ASP A 174 14.23 -5.44 36.78
N ILE A 175 15.22 -5.98 36.05
CA ILE A 175 15.08 -6.38 34.65
C ILE A 175 15.05 -7.90 34.58
N ILE A 176 14.06 -8.46 33.89
CA ILE A 176 13.92 -9.90 33.64
C ILE A 176 13.82 -10.10 32.14
N CYS A 177 14.73 -10.86 31.52
CA CYS A 177 14.68 -11.21 30.11
C CYS A 177 14.74 -12.74 29.94
N TRP A 178 13.99 -13.27 28.97
CA TRP A 178 13.90 -14.71 28.73
C TRP A 178 13.63 -15.02 27.24
N GLY A 179 13.69 -16.28 26.88
CA GLY A 179 13.55 -16.75 25.50
C GLY A 179 14.90 -17.00 24.83
N TYR A 180 14.98 -16.75 23.51
CA TYR A 180 16.18 -16.97 22.70
C TYR A 180 17.34 -16.07 23.15
N ASN A 181 18.54 -16.68 23.38
CA ASN A 181 19.66 -15.99 24.03
C ASN A 181 21.05 -16.29 23.42
N ILE A 182 21.12 -16.66 22.13
CA ILE A 182 22.40 -17.05 21.51
C ILE A 182 23.41 -15.89 21.43
N TYR A 183 22.92 -14.65 21.37
CA TYR A 183 23.75 -13.44 21.33
C TYR A 183 23.86 -12.75 22.71
N GLY A 184 23.33 -13.36 23.76
CA GLY A 184 23.33 -12.78 25.08
C GLY A 184 22.23 -11.75 25.31
N GLN A 185 21.22 -11.65 24.43
CA GLN A 185 20.14 -10.65 24.52
C GLN A 185 19.25 -10.80 25.76
N CYS A 186 19.21 -11.98 26.40
CA CYS A 186 18.55 -12.19 27.68
C CYS A 186 19.54 -12.18 28.89
N SER A 187 20.83 -12.01 28.62
CA SER A 187 21.85 -12.01 29.69
C SER A 187 22.03 -10.61 30.26
N VAL A 188 21.15 -10.23 31.18
CA VAL A 188 21.17 -8.90 31.81
C VAL A 188 22.55 -8.61 32.43
N PRO A 189 23.25 -7.54 32.00
CA PRO A 189 24.58 -7.22 32.55
C PRO A 189 24.50 -6.85 34.04
N ALA A 190 25.51 -7.24 34.84
CA ALA A 190 25.57 -6.92 36.26
C ALA A 190 25.60 -5.40 36.53
N ASP A 191 26.05 -4.60 35.56
CA ASP A 191 26.08 -3.14 35.59
C ASP A 191 24.82 -2.50 34.97
N ALA A 192 23.77 -3.27 34.65
CA ALA A 192 22.56 -2.73 34.05
C ALA A 192 21.91 -1.64 34.90
N GLY A 193 21.94 -1.78 36.23
CA GLY A 193 21.27 -0.87 37.16
C GLY A 193 19.76 -1.03 37.13
N LEU A 194 19.05 -0.14 37.84
CA LEU A 194 17.59 -0.13 37.88
C LEU A 194 17.03 0.61 36.65
N ALA A 195 16.05 0.00 36.01
CA ALA A 195 15.40 0.51 34.81
C ALA A 195 14.01 1.10 35.12
N ARG A 196 13.60 2.06 34.29
CA ARG A 196 12.21 2.54 34.23
C ARG A 196 11.50 2.12 32.95
N ALA A 197 12.25 1.68 31.94
CA ALA A 197 11.70 1.20 30.67
C ALA A 197 12.65 0.20 30.01
N VAL A 198 12.08 -0.71 29.24
CA VAL A 198 12.80 -1.69 28.42
C VAL A 198 12.33 -1.61 26.97
N ALA A 199 13.25 -1.88 26.04
CA ALA A 199 12.95 -2.03 24.62
C ALA A 199 13.76 -3.18 24.05
N ALA A 200 13.24 -3.85 23.04
CA ALA A 200 13.87 -5.02 22.43
C ALA A 200 13.85 -4.93 20.91
N GLY A 201 14.99 -5.21 20.29
CA GLY A 201 15.15 -5.31 18.85
C GLY A 201 15.13 -6.74 18.35
N GLU A 202 15.76 -7.00 17.19
CA GLU A 202 15.82 -8.35 16.64
C GLU A 202 16.57 -9.32 17.58
N ALA A 203 17.76 -8.93 18.03
CA ALA A 203 18.64 -9.77 18.85
C ALA A 203 19.43 -8.94 19.90
N HIS A 204 18.97 -7.76 20.27
CA HIS A 204 19.54 -6.95 21.33
C HIS A 204 18.44 -6.36 22.20
N THR A 205 18.80 -6.01 23.42
CA THR A 205 17.91 -5.45 24.44
C THR A 205 18.50 -4.15 24.94
N GLY A 206 17.67 -3.17 25.23
CA GLY A 206 18.06 -1.91 25.81
C GLY A 206 17.12 -1.47 26.89
N ILE A 207 17.63 -0.74 27.86
CA ILE A 207 16.87 -0.14 28.96
C ILE A 207 17.15 1.36 29.04
N VAL A 208 16.17 2.06 29.58
CA VAL A 208 16.39 3.41 30.11
C VAL A 208 16.42 3.30 31.63
N ARG A 209 17.56 3.66 32.22
CA ARG A 209 17.74 3.64 33.67
C ARG A 209 16.93 4.75 34.36
N LEU A 210 16.77 4.63 35.67
CA LEU A 210 16.10 5.66 36.49
C LEU A 210 16.78 7.03 36.41
N ASP A 211 18.09 7.07 36.18
CA ASP A 211 18.87 8.31 36.00
C ASP A 211 18.79 8.91 34.59
N GLY A 212 18.06 8.25 33.69
CA GLY A 212 17.90 8.68 32.29
C GLY A 212 19.07 8.31 31.38
N THR A 213 20.03 7.54 31.84
CA THR A 213 21.05 6.91 30.96
C THR A 213 20.51 5.63 30.33
N VAL A 214 21.18 5.12 29.31
CA VAL A 214 20.77 3.88 28.62
C VAL A 214 21.84 2.81 28.79
N ARG A 215 21.44 1.54 28.79
CA ARG A 215 22.32 0.37 28.73
C ARG A 215 21.73 -0.63 27.75
N LEU A 216 22.56 -1.11 26.80
CA LEU A 216 22.15 -2.10 25.80
C LEU A 216 23.08 -3.30 25.81
N TRP A 217 22.57 -4.46 25.41
CA TRP A 217 23.31 -5.72 25.33
C TRP A 217 22.70 -6.68 24.33
N GLY A 218 23.41 -7.72 23.98
CA GLY A 218 23.03 -8.70 22.96
C GLY A 218 23.90 -8.59 21.71
N TYR A 219 23.32 -8.81 20.54
CA TYR A 219 24.00 -8.67 19.26
C TYR A 219 24.52 -7.24 19.03
N ASN A 220 25.80 -7.10 18.61
CA ASN A 220 26.48 -5.80 18.55
C ASN A 220 27.43 -5.62 17.34
N GLU A 221 27.19 -6.31 16.23
CA GLU A 221 28.07 -6.22 15.06
C GLU A 221 28.12 -4.82 14.44
N TYR A 222 27.04 -4.03 14.61
CA TYR A 222 26.94 -2.68 14.08
C TYR A 222 27.09 -1.58 15.14
N GLY A 223 27.58 -1.93 16.34
CA GLY A 223 27.70 -0.98 17.45
C GLY A 223 26.36 -0.59 18.08
N GLN A 224 25.29 -1.35 17.84
CA GLN A 224 23.95 -1.05 18.37
C GLN A 224 23.88 -1.14 19.89
N CYS A 225 24.77 -1.86 20.55
CA CYS A 225 24.86 -1.88 22.01
C CYS A 225 25.81 -0.83 22.61
N GLU A 226 26.35 0.05 21.78
CA GLU A 226 27.31 1.10 22.15
C GLU A 226 26.66 2.50 21.99
N PRO A 227 25.89 2.96 22.98
CA PRO A 227 25.28 4.28 22.91
C PRO A 227 26.38 5.37 22.86
N PRO A 228 26.16 6.49 22.15
CA PRO A 228 27.10 7.60 22.11
C PRO A 228 27.45 8.13 23.50
N ASP A 229 28.71 8.49 23.68
CA ASP A 229 29.22 9.06 24.94
C ASP A 229 28.40 10.28 25.39
N GLY A 230 28.06 10.33 26.67
CA GLY A 230 27.34 11.45 27.26
C GLY A 230 25.82 11.45 27.00
N LEU A 231 25.25 10.41 26.39
CA LEU A 231 23.80 10.30 26.22
C LEU A 231 23.10 10.14 27.58
N THR A 232 22.37 11.18 27.97
CA THR A 232 21.62 11.24 29.24
C THR A 232 20.26 11.90 29.05
N GLY A 233 19.39 11.82 30.06
CA GLY A 233 18.05 12.39 30.01
C GLY A 233 17.17 11.77 28.92
N VAL A 234 17.40 10.51 28.58
CA VAL A 234 16.62 9.81 27.57
C VAL A 234 15.18 9.63 28.07
N ARG A 235 14.23 10.19 27.37
CA ARG A 235 12.80 10.10 27.64
C ARG A 235 12.20 8.80 27.09
N LYS A 236 12.55 8.46 25.85
CA LYS A 236 12.14 7.23 25.17
C LYS A 236 13.33 6.64 24.38
N LEU A 237 13.47 5.35 24.44
CA LEU A 237 14.38 4.55 23.63
C LEU A 237 13.52 3.67 22.73
N ALA A 238 13.59 3.88 21.40
CA ALA A 238 13.00 3.00 20.42
C ALA A 238 14.10 2.16 19.77
N ILE A 239 13.89 0.87 19.66
CA ILE A 239 14.86 -0.09 19.16
C ILE A 239 14.31 -0.74 17.90
N GLY A 240 15.06 -0.63 16.80
CA GLY A 240 14.78 -1.29 15.54
C GLY A 240 15.44 -2.67 15.47
N ALA A 241 15.55 -3.26 14.26
CA ALA A 241 16.19 -4.56 14.13
C ALA A 241 17.66 -4.52 14.57
N GLN A 242 18.43 -3.53 14.10
CA GLN A 242 19.88 -3.43 14.30
C GLN A 242 20.35 -1.98 14.55
N HIS A 243 19.43 -1.08 14.92
CA HIS A 243 19.70 0.32 15.25
C HIS A 243 18.81 0.79 16.37
N ASN A 244 19.09 1.97 16.90
CA ASN A 244 18.35 2.57 17.99
C ASN A 244 18.13 4.05 17.73
N ILE A 245 17.07 4.61 18.26
CA ILE A 245 16.84 6.03 18.33
C ILE A 245 16.40 6.41 19.75
N ALA A 246 17.13 7.33 20.37
CA ALA A 246 16.79 7.88 21.67
C ALA A 246 16.20 9.29 21.51
N TRP A 247 15.10 9.53 22.20
CA TRP A 247 14.50 10.85 22.36
C TRP A 247 14.72 11.34 23.78
N THR A 248 15.36 12.49 23.92
CA THR A 248 15.76 13.05 25.21
C THR A 248 14.72 14.03 25.75
N ASN A 249 14.83 14.36 27.05
CA ASN A 249 14.00 15.38 27.71
C ASN A 249 14.22 16.80 27.12
N SER A 250 15.34 17.04 26.45
CA SER A 250 15.61 18.29 25.74
C SER A 250 15.02 18.32 24.32
N GLY A 251 14.32 17.29 23.91
CA GLY A 251 13.79 17.14 22.54
C GLY A 251 14.80 16.60 21.53
N ALA A 252 16.07 16.43 21.90
CA ALA A 252 17.08 15.93 20.98
C ALA A 252 16.85 14.46 20.60
N LEU A 253 17.08 14.14 19.34
CA LEU A 253 17.09 12.78 18.80
C LEU A 253 18.53 12.33 18.56
N VAL A 254 18.85 11.13 19.00
CA VAL A 254 20.15 10.49 18.81
C VAL A 254 19.94 9.10 18.24
N CYS A 255 20.53 8.80 17.08
CA CYS A 255 20.43 7.49 16.43
C CYS A 255 21.81 6.85 16.32
N TRP A 256 21.90 5.52 16.55
CA TRP A 256 23.13 4.75 16.43
C TRP A 256 22.85 3.26 16.11
N GLY A 257 23.90 2.54 15.74
CA GLY A 257 23.84 1.16 15.25
C GLY A 257 23.96 1.12 13.73
N GLN A 258 23.30 0.17 13.08
CA GLN A 258 23.31 0.07 11.62
C GLN A 258 22.76 1.35 10.99
N SER A 259 23.57 1.98 10.13
CA SER A 259 23.22 3.25 9.47
C SER A 259 23.16 3.16 7.95
N SER A 260 23.22 1.93 7.39
CA SER A 260 23.01 1.72 5.95
C SER A 260 21.62 2.25 5.53
N ASN A 261 21.49 2.63 4.27
CA ASN A 261 20.25 3.16 3.70
C ASN A 261 19.71 4.42 4.40
N GLY A 262 20.58 5.20 5.04
CA GLY A 262 20.18 6.43 5.71
C GLY A 262 19.42 6.24 7.02
N THR A 263 19.44 5.04 7.61
CA THR A 263 18.69 4.72 8.84
C THR A 263 18.96 5.69 9.98
N CYS A 264 20.20 6.14 10.18
CA CYS A 264 20.54 7.14 11.19
C CYS A 264 20.75 8.55 10.61
N SER A 265 20.30 8.82 9.39
CA SER A 265 20.34 10.18 8.79
C SER A 265 19.07 10.94 9.15
N ILE A 266 18.98 11.48 10.35
CA ILE A 266 17.78 12.22 10.82
C ILE A 266 17.58 13.45 9.92
N PRO A 267 16.37 13.66 9.34
CA PRO A 267 16.07 14.78 8.48
C PRO A 267 16.26 16.14 9.19
N PRO A 268 16.87 17.15 8.52
CA PRO A 268 17.11 18.47 9.12
C PRO A 268 15.85 19.16 9.64
N GLU A 269 14.70 18.96 8.97
CA GLU A 269 13.40 19.52 9.38
C GLU A 269 12.92 18.94 10.71
N VAL A 270 13.25 17.69 11.04
CA VAL A 270 12.95 17.07 12.33
C VAL A 270 13.84 17.65 13.42
N LEU A 271 15.14 17.82 13.11
CA LEU A 271 16.10 18.43 14.04
C LEU A 271 15.80 19.90 14.34
N ALA A 272 15.13 20.59 13.43
CA ALA A 272 14.74 21.99 13.59
C ALA A 272 13.53 22.20 14.53
N GLN A 273 12.81 21.15 14.90
CA GLN A 273 11.57 21.21 15.68
C GLN A 273 11.57 20.28 16.90
N PRO A 274 12.57 20.33 17.79
CA PRO A 274 12.72 19.37 18.89
C PRO A 274 11.54 19.38 19.87
N ASP A 275 10.91 20.55 20.07
CA ASP A 275 9.79 20.73 21.00
C ASP A 275 8.44 20.23 20.41
N ALA A 276 8.38 19.98 19.11
CA ALA A 276 7.19 19.50 18.44
C ALA A 276 7.05 17.97 18.49
N ILE A 277 8.07 17.23 18.91
CA ILE A 277 8.04 15.76 18.93
C ILE A 277 7.07 15.25 19.99
N VAL A 278 6.17 14.36 19.57
CA VAL A 278 5.18 13.67 20.43
C VAL A 278 5.59 12.22 20.66
N ASP A 279 6.08 11.55 19.62
CA ASP A 279 6.47 10.14 19.69
C ASP A 279 7.54 9.77 18.67
N VAL A 280 8.29 8.71 18.97
CA VAL A 280 9.30 8.13 18.08
C VAL A 280 9.14 6.62 18.03
N ALA A 281 9.33 6.02 16.84
CA ALA A 281 9.31 4.58 16.63
C ALA A 281 10.42 4.15 15.69
N ALA A 282 10.98 2.96 15.90
CA ALA A 282 12.02 2.35 15.08
C ALA A 282 11.56 0.99 14.58
N GLY A 283 11.64 0.78 13.27
CA GLY A 283 11.30 -0.47 12.61
C GLY A 283 12.52 -1.32 12.22
N GLY A 284 12.42 -2.14 11.18
CA GLY A 284 13.52 -3.00 10.74
C GLY A 284 14.78 -2.19 10.37
N GLY A 285 14.64 -1.16 9.58
CA GLY A 285 15.72 -0.26 9.16
C GLY A 285 15.22 1.16 8.89
N HIS A 286 14.05 1.55 9.41
CA HIS A 286 13.45 2.87 9.24
C HIS A 286 12.97 3.44 10.56
N ASN A 287 12.74 4.74 10.59
CA ASN A 287 12.30 5.47 11.77
C ASN A 287 11.09 6.35 11.45
N LEU A 288 10.29 6.58 12.48
CA LEU A 288 9.14 7.48 12.46
C LEU A 288 9.25 8.48 13.60
N VAL A 289 8.89 9.72 13.33
CA VAL A 289 8.69 10.77 14.34
C VAL A 289 7.32 11.39 14.10
N LEU A 290 6.49 11.37 15.12
CA LEU A 290 5.20 12.05 15.15
C LEU A 290 5.36 13.42 15.82
N THR A 291 4.83 14.47 15.22
CA THR A 291 4.86 15.83 15.76
C THR A 291 3.48 16.29 16.23
N THR A 292 3.43 17.37 17.01
CA THR A 292 2.22 17.91 17.65
C THR A 292 1.13 18.37 16.67
N ASP A 293 1.52 18.72 15.43
CA ASP A 293 0.61 19.03 14.33
C ASP A 293 0.04 17.80 13.62
N GLY A 294 0.45 16.60 14.08
CA GLY A 294 0.06 15.32 13.50
C GLY A 294 0.86 14.93 12.25
N THR A 295 1.95 15.64 11.94
CA THR A 295 2.87 15.25 10.86
C THR A 295 3.68 14.02 11.26
N VAL A 296 3.86 13.08 10.33
CA VAL A 296 4.74 11.91 10.51
C VAL A 296 5.98 12.08 9.64
N HIS A 297 7.09 12.36 10.26
CA HIS A 297 8.41 12.32 9.61
C HIS A 297 8.93 10.89 9.59
N ARG A 298 9.59 10.51 8.51
CA ARG A 298 10.03 9.13 8.28
C ARG A 298 11.28 9.09 7.41
N TRP A 299 12.19 8.18 7.71
CA TRP A 299 13.43 8.02 6.97
C TRP A 299 14.06 6.64 7.20
N GLY A 300 15.04 6.28 6.38
CA GLY A 300 15.79 5.03 6.44
C GLY A 300 15.44 4.08 5.31
N PHE A 301 15.57 2.79 5.56
CA PHE A 301 15.33 1.72 4.60
C PHE A 301 13.93 1.80 3.98
N ASN A 302 13.84 1.69 2.65
CA ASN A 302 12.60 1.96 1.91
C ASN A 302 12.33 0.99 0.74
N ASP A 303 13.02 -0.14 0.66
CA ASP A 303 12.88 -1.07 -0.47
C ASP A 303 11.45 -1.62 -0.63
N TYR A 304 10.65 -1.56 0.43
CA TYR A 304 9.26 -2.00 0.41
C TYR A 304 8.26 -0.82 0.45
N GLY A 305 8.71 0.41 0.33
CA GLY A 305 7.86 1.60 0.40
C GLY A 305 7.41 1.96 1.82
N GLN A 306 8.07 1.44 2.87
CA GLN A 306 7.68 1.66 4.26
C GLN A 306 7.88 3.10 4.75
N VAL A 307 8.60 3.93 4.02
CA VAL A 307 8.67 5.37 4.24
C VAL A 307 8.06 6.18 3.08
N ASN A 308 7.49 5.52 2.07
CA ASN A 308 6.78 6.18 1.00
C ASN A 308 5.36 6.53 1.46
N MET A 309 5.20 7.72 1.98
CA MET A 309 3.87 8.32 2.12
C MET A 309 3.75 9.35 1.00
N PRO A 310 2.80 9.22 0.07
CA PRO A 310 2.63 10.20 -0.97
C PRO A 310 2.41 11.58 -0.35
N HIS A 311 3.21 12.59 -0.78
CA HIS A 311 2.83 13.97 -0.59
C HIS A 311 1.62 14.23 -1.48
N ALA A 312 0.58 14.87 -0.91
CA ALA A 312 -0.59 15.35 -1.63
C ALA A 312 -0.70 14.87 -3.09
N LEU A 313 -1.13 13.61 -3.28
CA LEU A 313 -1.58 13.17 -4.60
C LEU A 313 -2.86 13.95 -4.89
N GLY A 314 -2.79 15.00 -5.71
CA GLY A 314 -3.98 15.58 -6.29
C GLY A 314 -4.86 14.50 -6.92
N THR A 315 -6.10 14.77 -7.30
CA THR A 315 -6.91 13.78 -8.02
C THR A 315 -6.09 13.28 -9.21
N PRO A 316 -5.66 12.00 -9.23
CA PRO A 316 -4.90 11.52 -10.36
C PRO A 316 -5.81 11.51 -11.59
N ARG A 317 -5.31 12.08 -12.67
CA ARG A 317 -5.92 11.97 -13.99
C ARG A 317 -5.81 10.54 -14.52
N ASP A 318 -4.69 9.87 -14.20
CA ASP A 318 -4.38 8.52 -14.67
C ASP A 318 -3.49 7.78 -13.67
N ILE A 319 -3.57 6.45 -13.68
CA ILE A 319 -2.79 5.54 -12.83
C ILE A 319 -2.17 4.47 -13.71
N ALA A 320 -0.90 4.17 -13.50
CA ALA A 320 -0.23 3.03 -14.13
C ALA A 320 0.43 2.15 -13.07
N ASP A 321 -0.01 0.89 -13.03
CA ASP A 321 0.47 -0.09 -12.08
C ASP A 321 1.53 -1.00 -12.71
N GLY A 322 2.76 -0.91 -12.21
CA GLY A 322 3.81 -1.89 -12.46
C GLY A 322 3.70 -3.08 -11.50
N ARG A 323 4.70 -3.98 -11.54
CA ARG A 323 4.72 -5.13 -10.63
C ARG A 323 4.95 -4.72 -9.18
N PHE A 324 5.85 -3.78 -8.92
CA PHE A 324 6.32 -3.42 -7.59
C PHE A 324 6.11 -1.94 -7.24
N HIS A 325 5.61 -1.13 -8.15
CA HIS A 325 5.39 0.30 -7.97
C HIS A 325 4.15 0.76 -8.74
N THR A 326 3.67 1.95 -8.43
CA THR A 326 2.55 2.61 -9.08
C THR A 326 2.93 4.04 -9.42
N LEU A 327 2.55 4.50 -10.58
CA LEU A 327 2.66 5.88 -11.01
C LEU A 327 1.29 6.55 -11.00
N PHE A 328 1.26 7.79 -10.61
CA PHE A 328 0.09 8.67 -10.65
C PHE A 328 0.39 9.87 -11.54
N LEU A 329 -0.48 10.15 -12.46
CA LEU A 329 -0.45 11.34 -13.30
C LEU A 329 -1.50 12.33 -12.81
N SER A 330 -1.05 13.47 -12.33
CA SER A 330 -1.92 14.57 -11.90
C SER A 330 -2.51 15.35 -13.08
N LEU A 331 -3.54 16.17 -12.82
CA LEU A 331 -4.20 17.00 -13.85
C LEU A 331 -3.25 18.03 -14.49
N ASP A 332 -2.26 18.51 -13.75
CA ASP A 332 -1.25 19.46 -14.22
C ASP A 332 -0.13 18.80 -15.05
N GLY A 333 -0.16 17.47 -15.22
CA GLY A 333 0.85 16.70 -15.94
C GLY A 333 2.06 16.29 -15.09
N THR A 334 2.00 16.48 -13.76
CA THR A 334 3.03 15.99 -12.83
C THR A 334 2.89 14.48 -12.62
N VAL A 335 4.01 13.78 -12.51
CA VAL A 335 4.05 12.33 -12.21
C VAL A 335 4.58 12.11 -10.81
N THR A 336 3.90 11.28 -10.04
CA THR A 336 4.34 10.81 -8.72
C THR A 336 4.42 9.29 -8.73
N GLY A 337 5.54 8.74 -8.28
CA GLY A 337 5.73 7.29 -8.15
C GLY A 337 5.71 6.86 -6.68
N VAL A 338 5.13 5.70 -6.40
CA VAL A 338 5.09 5.10 -5.06
C VAL A 338 5.31 3.59 -5.13
N GLY A 339 5.86 3.01 -4.08
CA GLY A 339 6.16 1.58 -3.97
C GLY A 339 7.65 1.31 -3.91
N TYR A 340 8.06 0.14 -4.37
CA TYR A 340 9.47 -0.26 -4.43
C TYR A 340 10.27 0.68 -5.35
N ASP A 341 11.39 1.22 -4.86
CA ASP A 341 12.18 2.25 -5.57
C ASP A 341 13.70 2.02 -5.56
N ALA A 342 14.15 0.80 -5.35
CA ALA A 342 15.59 0.49 -5.29
C ALA A 342 16.36 0.82 -6.60
N PHE A 343 15.66 1.02 -7.71
CA PHE A 343 16.25 1.37 -9.00
C PHE A 343 15.82 2.78 -9.47
N GLY A 344 15.17 3.55 -8.62
CA GLY A 344 14.64 4.88 -8.96
C GLY A 344 13.37 4.86 -9.83
N GLN A 345 12.65 3.74 -9.89
CA GLN A 345 11.44 3.62 -10.74
C GLN A 345 10.26 4.46 -10.23
N CYS A 346 10.23 4.84 -8.96
CA CYS A 346 9.25 5.77 -8.40
C CYS A 346 9.70 7.25 -8.47
N THR A 347 10.94 7.51 -8.88
CA THR A 347 11.54 8.84 -8.88
C THR A 347 11.60 9.39 -10.31
N PRO A 348 10.58 10.16 -10.78
CA PRO A 348 10.61 10.76 -12.10
C PRO A 348 11.81 11.70 -12.26
N PRO A 349 12.37 11.83 -13.47
CA PRO A 349 13.43 12.81 -13.73
C PRO A 349 12.97 14.26 -13.46
N ASP A 350 13.83 15.09 -12.83
CA ASP A 350 13.52 16.50 -12.51
C ASP A 350 13.19 17.36 -13.75
N ASP A 351 13.70 16.97 -14.93
CA ASP A 351 13.49 17.66 -16.19
C ASP A 351 12.29 17.12 -17.00
N LEU A 352 11.40 16.38 -16.36
CA LEU A 352 10.22 15.83 -17.00
C LEU A 352 9.23 16.95 -17.38
N ALA A 353 9.03 17.17 -18.67
CA ALA A 353 8.02 18.11 -19.16
C ALA A 353 6.59 17.57 -18.86
N PRO A 354 5.54 18.41 -18.95
CA PRO A 354 4.18 17.96 -18.68
C PRO A 354 3.83 16.67 -19.43
N VAL A 355 3.35 15.69 -18.69
CA VAL A 355 3.06 14.33 -19.16
C VAL A 355 1.60 14.20 -19.57
N THR A 356 1.33 13.44 -20.63
CA THR A 356 -0.02 13.15 -21.12
C THR A 356 -0.43 11.70 -20.90
N GLN A 357 0.53 10.76 -20.79
CA GLN A 357 0.29 9.34 -20.50
C GLN A 357 1.44 8.78 -19.67
N ILE A 358 1.14 7.87 -18.78
CA ILE A 358 2.11 7.09 -18.00
C ILE A 358 1.92 5.60 -18.28
N SER A 359 2.99 4.82 -18.11
CA SER A 359 2.93 3.36 -18.11
C SER A 359 4.03 2.80 -17.23
N ALA A 360 3.78 1.70 -16.55
CA ALA A 360 4.69 1.11 -15.58
C ALA A 360 4.97 -0.37 -15.88
N GLY A 361 6.24 -0.69 -16.06
CA GLY A 361 6.70 -2.06 -16.19
C GLY A 361 6.98 -2.73 -14.83
N TRP A 362 7.79 -3.79 -14.79
CA TRP A 362 8.05 -4.45 -13.52
C TRP A 362 8.92 -3.61 -12.59
N LEU A 363 9.99 -3.00 -13.11
CA LEU A 363 10.97 -2.24 -12.33
C LEU A 363 11.42 -0.96 -13.08
N HIS A 364 10.66 -0.52 -14.06
CA HIS A 364 10.91 0.71 -14.81
C HIS A 364 9.60 1.40 -15.15
N SER A 365 9.70 2.65 -15.50
CA SER A 365 8.57 3.56 -15.72
C SER A 365 8.72 4.28 -17.04
N LEU A 366 7.60 4.59 -17.69
CA LEU A 366 7.50 5.39 -18.91
C LEU A 366 6.58 6.59 -18.70
N ALA A 367 6.90 7.68 -19.38
CA ALA A 367 6.03 8.82 -19.57
C ALA A 367 6.05 9.29 -21.01
N LEU A 368 4.90 9.61 -21.56
CA LEU A 368 4.71 10.32 -22.81
C LEU A 368 4.48 11.80 -22.47
N GLN A 369 5.37 12.65 -22.93
CA GLN A 369 5.27 14.09 -22.73
C GLN A 369 4.33 14.74 -23.76
N SER A 370 3.79 15.90 -23.44
CA SER A 370 2.86 16.67 -24.29
C SER A 370 3.44 17.02 -25.67
N ASN A 371 4.78 17.04 -25.80
CA ASN A 371 5.48 17.26 -27.08
C ASN A 371 5.71 15.97 -27.89
N GLY A 372 5.19 14.83 -27.43
CA GLY A 372 5.36 13.52 -28.04
C GLY A 372 6.67 12.80 -27.69
N ALA A 373 7.54 13.38 -26.86
CA ALA A 373 8.76 12.70 -26.43
C ALA A 373 8.43 11.62 -25.38
N VAL A 374 9.11 10.48 -25.48
CA VAL A 374 9.02 9.41 -24.50
C VAL A 374 10.19 9.49 -23.53
N ARG A 375 9.92 9.42 -22.24
CA ARG A 375 10.92 9.32 -21.18
C ARG A 375 10.77 7.98 -20.47
N ALA A 376 11.90 7.40 -20.08
CA ALA A 376 11.94 6.16 -19.32
C ALA A 376 12.95 6.26 -18.18
N TRP A 377 12.64 5.66 -17.02
CA TRP A 377 13.51 5.66 -15.84
C TRP A 377 13.31 4.40 -15.00
N GLY A 378 14.18 4.17 -14.03
CA GLY A 378 14.21 2.94 -13.22
C GLY A 378 15.27 1.95 -13.69
N LEU A 379 15.05 0.65 -13.48
CA LEU A 379 15.98 -0.40 -13.86
C LEU A 379 16.15 -0.46 -15.38
N ASN A 380 17.38 -0.33 -15.86
CA ASN A 380 17.73 -0.44 -17.28
C ASN A 380 18.21 -1.85 -17.67
N SER A 381 17.55 -2.88 -17.21
CA SER A 381 17.82 -4.25 -17.66
C SER A 381 17.47 -4.39 -19.14
N ALA A 382 18.36 -4.99 -19.91
CA ALA A 382 18.20 -5.20 -21.35
C ALA A 382 17.86 -3.93 -22.15
N GLY A 383 18.17 -2.73 -21.65
CA GLY A 383 17.91 -1.47 -22.34
C GLY A 383 16.47 -0.93 -22.20
N SER A 384 15.72 -1.37 -21.20
CA SER A 384 14.31 -0.94 -21.01
C SER A 384 14.15 0.57 -20.84
N THR A 385 15.10 1.27 -20.21
CA THR A 385 15.07 2.74 -20.08
C THR A 385 15.85 3.48 -21.17
N SER A 386 16.48 2.76 -22.10
CA SER A 386 17.23 3.34 -23.22
C SER A 386 16.30 3.59 -24.41
N VAL A 387 15.51 4.67 -24.37
CA VAL A 387 14.56 5.00 -25.45
C VAL A 387 15.30 5.21 -26.77
N PRO A 388 15.02 4.43 -27.83
CA PRO A 388 15.70 4.58 -29.13
C PRO A 388 15.36 5.92 -29.78
N ALA A 389 16.36 6.55 -30.40
CA ALA A 389 16.16 7.84 -31.10
C ALA A 389 15.13 7.75 -32.25
N ASP A 390 14.96 6.58 -32.84
CA ASP A 390 13.99 6.33 -33.90
C ASP A 390 12.55 6.14 -33.44
N VAL A 391 12.27 6.18 -32.11
CA VAL A 391 10.91 6.36 -31.58
C VAL A 391 10.32 7.67 -32.09
N GLY A 392 11.13 8.74 -32.07
CA GLY A 392 10.69 10.08 -32.52
C GLY A 392 9.53 10.61 -31.67
N SER A 393 8.54 11.23 -32.31
CA SER A 393 7.31 11.64 -31.64
C SER A 393 6.35 10.46 -31.54
N ALA A 394 5.92 10.15 -30.33
CA ALA A 394 4.96 9.10 -30.03
C ALA A 394 3.56 9.67 -29.70
N THR A 395 2.55 8.85 -29.89
CA THR A 395 1.13 9.15 -29.58
C THR A 395 0.60 8.30 -28.44
N ARG A 396 1.14 7.08 -28.24
CA ARG A 396 0.79 6.16 -27.16
C ARG A 396 1.99 5.33 -26.73
N ILE A 397 1.99 4.89 -25.48
CA ILE A 397 3.04 4.05 -24.89
C ILE A 397 2.44 2.89 -24.09
N ALA A 398 3.16 1.76 -24.04
CA ALA A 398 2.88 0.65 -23.13
C ALA A 398 4.21 0.06 -22.63
N ALA A 399 4.29 -0.25 -21.33
CA ALA A 399 5.42 -0.89 -20.67
C ALA A 399 5.07 -2.31 -20.26
N GLY A 400 5.83 -3.28 -20.76
CA GLY A 400 5.76 -4.67 -20.30
C GLY A 400 6.75 -4.95 -19.17
N GLY A 401 7.08 -6.22 -18.93
CA GLY A 401 7.99 -6.60 -17.84
C GLY A 401 9.32 -5.85 -17.86
N PHE A 402 10.09 -6.01 -18.94
CA PHE A 402 11.37 -5.33 -19.19
C PHE A 402 11.50 -4.81 -20.62
N PHE A 403 10.39 -4.62 -21.31
CA PHE A 403 10.34 -4.07 -22.67
C PHE A 403 9.22 -3.04 -22.79
N ASN A 404 9.20 -2.32 -23.88
CA ASN A 404 8.27 -1.23 -24.10
C ASN A 404 7.80 -1.20 -25.54
N ILE A 405 6.65 -0.59 -25.76
CA ILE A 405 6.09 -0.31 -27.09
C ILE A 405 5.67 1.16 -27.10
N ALA A 406 5.99 1.84 -28.21
CA ALA A 406 5.46 3.16 -28.51
C ALA A 406 4.81 3.15 -29.90
N GLU A 407 3.66 3.77 -30.01
CA GLU A 407 3.08 4.13 -31.31
C GLU A 407 3.64 5.48 -31.72
N ARG A 408 4.27 5.51 -32.88
CA ARG A 408 4.78 6.74 -33.47
C ARG A 408 3.67 7.58 -34.08
N ALA A 409 3.89 8.87 -34.25
CA ALA A 409 2.95 9.78 -34.91
C ALA A 409 2.52 9.37 -36.33
N ASN A 410 3.29 8.48 -36.98
CA ASN A 410 2.93 7.92 -38.29
C ASN A 410 2.10 6.63 -38.21
N GLY A 411 1.65 6.23 -36.99
CA GLY A 411 0.84 5.04 -36.76
C GLY A 411 1.63 3.72 -36.74
N THR A 412 2.96 3.75 -36.80
CA THR A 412 3.78 2.53 -36.72
C THR A 412 4.22 2.29 -35.27
N LEU A 413 4.29 1.03 -34.85
CA LEU A 413 4.80 0.66 -33.55
C LEU A 413 6.33 0.56 -33.52
N ARG A 414 6.94 0.86 -32.41
CA ARG A 414 8.35 0.63 -32.09
C ARG A 414 8.46 0.00 -30.72
N ALA A 415 9.12 -1.16 -30.64
CA ALA A 415 9.39 -1.84 -29.37
C ALA A 415 10.89 -1.83 -29.05
N TRP A 416 11.26 -1.80 -27.76
CA TRP A 416 12.65 -1.85 -27.29
C TRP A 416 12.72 -2.44 -25.88
N GLY A 417 13.93 -2.76 -25.41
CA GLY A 417 14.19 -3.43 -24.16
C GLY A 417 14.44 -4.92 -24.35
N ASP A 418 14.01 -5.77 -23.41
CA ASP A 418 14.18 -7.21 -23.51
C ASP A 418 13.43 -7.79 -24.72
N GLY A 419 14.16 -8.50 -25.56
CA GLY A 419 13.64 -9.15 -26.76
C GLY A 419 13.87 -10.66 -26.81
N VAL A 420 14.29 -11.29 -25.70
CA VAL A 420 14.68 -12.71 -25.65
C VAL A 420 13.56 -13.65 -26.12
N SER A 421 12.33 -13.32 -25.82
CA SER A 421 11.15 -14.10 -26.25
C SER A 421 10.47 -13.57 -27.51
N GLY A 422 11.08 -12.63 -28.21
CA GLY A 422 10.51 -12.01 -29.41
C GLY A 422 9.53 -10.87 -29.16
N GLN A 423 9.33 -10.44 -27.91
CA GLN A 423 8.38 -9.40 -27.53
C GLN A 423 8.70 -8.02 -28.11
N THR A 424 9.94 -7.75 -28.50
CA THR A 424 10.35 -6.54 -29.23
C THR A 424 10.33 -6.69 -30.75
N THR A 425 10.00 -7.88 -31.25
CA THR A 425 9.92 -8.18 -32.69
C THR A 425 8.48 -8.04 -33.17
N ILE A 426 8.09 -6.83 -33.56
CA ILE A 426 6.72 -6.55 -34.03
C ILE A 426 6.46 -7.32 -35.30
N PRO A 427 5.38 -8.14 -35.41
CA PRO A 427 5.07 -8.89 -36.63
C PRO A 427 4.83 -7.98 -37.86
N ALA A 428 5.20 -8.46 -39.03
CA ALA A 428 4.95 -7.73 -40.26
C ALA A 428 3.43 -7.49 -40.47
N GLY A 429 3.07 -6.27 -40.85
CA GLY A 429 1.67 -5.87 -41.07
C GLY A 429 0.92 -5.41 -39.83
N VAL A 430 1.59 -5.30 -38.69
CA VAL A 430 1.05 -4.61 -37.53
C VAL A 430 1.35 -3.11 -37.66
N ALA A 431 0.40 -2.38 -38.21
CA ALA A 431 0.44 -0.92 -38.34
C ALA A 431 -1.00 -0.38 -38.22
N SER A 432 -1.14 0.88 -37.84
CA SER A 432 -2.45 1.53 -37.65
C SER A 432 -3.36 0.72 -36.71
N VAL A 433 -2.86 0.45 -35.50
CA VAL A 433 -3.57 -0.31 -34.47
C VAL A 433 -4.63 0.55 -33.80
N ALA A 434 -5.79 -0.03 -33.55
CA ALA A 434 -6.82 0.62 -32.74
C ALA A 434 -6.38 0.68 -31.28
N GLU A 435 -5.79 -0.41 -30.77
CA GLU A 435 -5.29 -0.51 -29.40
C GLU A 435 -4.11 -1.48 -29.32
N PHE A 436 -3.26 -1.34 -28.30
CA PHE A 436 -2.20 -2.28 -27.98
C PHE A 436 -1.84 -2.19 -26.49
N ASP A 437 -1.33 -3.31 -25.98
CA ASP A 437 -0.80 -3.37 -24.63
C ASP A 437 0.36 -4.37 -24.52
N ALA A 438 1.09 -4.30 -23.41
CA ALA A 438 2.30 -5.06 -23.13
C ALA A 438 2.22 -5.77 -21.78
N GLY A 439 2.19 -7.10 -21.80
CA GLY A 439 2.24 -7.94 -20.59
C GLY A 439 3.67 -8.20 -20.11
N GLY A 440 3.87 -9.21 -19.25
CA GLY A 440 5.20 -9.52 -18.72
C GLY A 440 6.24 -9.77 -19.80
N TYR A 441 5.92 -10.64 -20.77
CA TYR A 441 6.83 -11.05 -21.87
C TYR A 441 6.14 -11.21 -23.23
N HIS A 442 4.91 -10.71 -23.37
CA HIS A 442 4.14 -10.76 -24.61
C HIS A 442 3.48 -9.41 -24.87
N ALA A 443 3.02 -9.20 -26.06
CA ALA A 443 2.30 -8.00 -26.44
C ALA A 443 1.10 -8.36 -27.34
N VAL A 444 0.06 -7.57 -27.24
CA VAL A 444 -1.18 -7.75 -28.00
C VAL A 444 -1.58 -6.44 -28.65
N ALA A 445 -2.10 -6.51 -29.85
CA ALA A 445 -2.66 -5.35 -30.56
C ALA A 445 -3.96 -5.72 -31.25
N ILE A 446 -4.92 -4.80 -31.21
CA ILE A 446 -6.13 -4.80 -32.03
C ILE A 446 -5.85 -3.92 -33.24
N LYS A 447 -5.92 -4.48 -34.43
CA LYS A 447 -5.79 -3.70 -35.67
C LYS A 447 -7.07 -2.92 -35.97
N SER A 448 -6.96 -1.92 -36.84
CA SER A 448 -8.11 -1.11 -37.26
C SER A 448 -9.21 -1.92 -37.95
N ASP A 449 -8.90 -3.13 -38.45
CA ASP A 449 -9.88 -4.08 -39.04
C ASP A 449 -10.55 -4.97 -37.97
N GLY A 450 -10.23 -4.77 -36.69
CA GLY A 450 -10.74 -5.54 -35.53
C GLY A 450 -10.02 -6.88 -35.31
N SER A 451 -9.03 -7.24 -36.14
CA SER A 451 -8.25 -8.45 -35.93
C SER A 451 -7.22 -8.26 -34.83
N VAL A 452 -7.03 -9.30 -34.00
CA VAL A 452 -6.09 -9.29 -32.87
C VAL A 452 -4.81 -10.02 -33.26
N VAL A 453 -3.68 -9.43 -32.93
CA VAL A 453 -2.34 -10.00 -33.12
C VAL A 453 -1.62 -10.02 -31.78
N CYS A 454 -1.09 -11.17 -31.41
CA CYS A 454 -0.24 -11.34 -30.24
C CYS A 454 1.16 -11.79 -30.66
N TRP A 455 2.20 -11.34 -29.95
CA TRP A 455 3.58 -11.75 -30.19
C TRP A 455 4.39 -11.74 -28.89
N GLY A 456 5.56 -12.37 -28.93
CA GLY A 456 6.43 -12.54 -27.78
C GLY A 456 6.36 -13.96 -27.23
N ASN A 457 6.50 -14.10 -25.90
CA ASN A 457 6.42 -15.38 -25.22
C ASN A 457 5.04 -16.02 -25.39
N ASN A 458 5.04 -17.34 -25.70
CA ASN A 458 3.80 -18.14 -25.81
C ASN A 458 3.90 -19.48 -25.06
N SER A 459 4.79 -19.59 -24.09
CA SER A 459 5.03 -20.85 -23.36
C SER A 459 3.84 -21.31 -22.51
N LEU A 460 2.92 -20.40 -22.19
CA LEU A 460 1.69 -20.66 -21.41
C LEU A 460 0.42 -20.36 -22.21
N GLY A 461 0.50 -20.27 -23.55
CA GLY A 461 -0.64 -20.02 -24.43
C GLY A 461 -1.10 -18.56 -24.45
N GLN A 462 -0.31 -17.62 -23.92
CA GLN A 462 -0.68 -16.20 -23.83
C GLN A 462 -0.77 -15.48 -25.19
N CYS A 463 -0.32 -16.12 -26.26
CA CYS A 463 -0.51 -15.70 -27.65
C CYS A 463 -1.38 -16.67 -28.46
N GLU A 464 -2.03 -17.62 -27.85
CA GLU A 464 -3.04 -18.48 -28.50
C GLU A 464 -4.41 -17.78 -28.49
N VAL A 465 -4.55 -16.76 -29.33
CA VAL A 465 -5.79 -15.97 -29.42
C VAL A 465 -6.96 -16.89 -29.81
N PRO A 466 -7.95 -17.07 -28.92
CA PRO A 466 -9.10 -17.91 -29.20
C PRO A 466 -9.99 -17.27 -30.28
N PRO A 467 -10.96 -18.03 -30.86
CA PRO A 467 -11.97 -17.44 -31.73
C PRO A 467 -12.72 -16.30 -31.04
N ILE A 468 -12.55 -15.08 -31.54
CA ILE A 468 -13.01 -13.86 -30.87
C ILE A 468 -14.53 -13.72 -30.95
N GLY A 469 -15.17 -14.18 -32.00
CA GLY A 469 -16.63 -14.20 -32.15
C GLY A 469 -17.31 -12.85 -32.40
N GLY A 470 -16.57 -11.74 -32.38
CA GLY A 470 -17.07 -10.38 -32.60
C GLY A 470 -16.00 -9.33 -32.39
N PRO A 471 -16.27 -8.04 -32.61
CA PRO A 471 -15.31 -6.97 -32.38
C PRO A 471 -14.85 -6.90 -30.91
N VAL A 472 -13.58 -6.58 -30.70
CA VAL A 472 -12.98 -6.29 -29.38
C VAL A 472 -12.78 -4.77 -29.30
N HIS A 473 -13.12 -4.18 -28.15
CA HIS A 473 -12.99 -2.74 -27.95
C HIS A 473 -12.10 -2.34 -26.78
N ASP A 474 -11.69 -3.27 -25.90
CA ASP A 474 -10.74 -3.05 -24.81
C ASP A 474 -9.91 -4.31 -24.60
N LEU A 475 -8.65 -4.18 -24.26
CA LEU A 475 -7.76 -5.28 -23.91
C LEU A 475 -6.80 -4.85 -22.80
N ASP A 476 -6.37 -5.82 -22.01
CA ASP A 476 -5.36 -5.61 -20.99
C ASP A 476 -4.51 -6.87 -20.80
N CYS A 477 -3.21 -6.70 -20.63
CA CYS A 477 -2.25 -7.78 -20.57
C CYS A 477 -1.71 -7.94 -19.14
N GLY A 478 -1.93 -9.11 -18.55
CA GLY A 478 -1.31 -9.47 -17.27
C GLY A 478 0.12 -9.99 -17.41
N GLY A 479 0.64 -10.64 -16.38
CA GLY A 479 1.99 -11.21 -16.42
C GLY A 479 2.19 -12.20 -17.56
N TYR A 480 1.29 -13.17 -17.70
CA TYR A 480 1.31 -14.25 -18.70
C TYR A 480 -0.08 -14.60 -19.23
N HIS A 481 -1.03 -13.70 -19.13
CA HIS A 481 -2.38 -13.87 -19.66
C HIS A 481 -2.86 -12.57 -20.28
N THR A 482 -3.90 -12.64 -21.07
CA THR A 482 -4.55 -11.50 -21.72
C THR A 482 -6.03 -11.56 -21.44
N VAL A 483 -6.65 -10.43 -21.16
CA VAL A 483 -8.11 -10.28 -21.10
C VAL A 483 -8.57 -9.31 -22.17
N MET A 484 -9.72 -9.58 -22.77
CA MET A 484 -10.32 -8.75 -23.81
C MET A 484 -11.81 -8.55 -23.54
N LEU A 485 -12.28 -7.33 -23.77
CA LEU A 485 -13.70 -6.99 -23.70
C LEU A 485 -14.25 -6.84 -25.13
N ARG A 486 -15.26 -7.63 -25.43
CA ARG A 486 -15.95 -7.56 -26.74
C ARG A 486 -16.95 -6.41 -26.76
N ALA A 487 -17.34 -6.01 -27.95
CA ALA A 487 -18.37 -5.00 -28.18
C ALA A 487 -19.77 -5.41 -27.66
N ASP A 488 -20.01 -6.69 -27.40
CA ASP A 488 -21.21 -7.20 -26.75
C ASP A 488 -21.11 -7.20 -25.22
N ASN A 489 -20.06 -6.60 -24.66
CA ASN A 489 -19.73 -6.51 -23.24
C ASN A 489 -19.41 -7.87 -22.58
N THR A 490 -19.07 -8.89 -23.35
CA THR A 490 -18.58 -10.17 -22.84
C THR A 490 -17.05 -10.20 -22.78
N VAL A 491 -16.48 -10.99 -21.86
CA VAL A 491 -15.05 -11.09 -21.62
C VAL A 491 -14.47 -12.38 -22.20
N LEU A 492 -13.30 -12.27 -22.82
CA LEU A 492 -12.42 -13.39 -23.15
C LEU A 492 -11.14 -13.27 -22.33
N ALA A 493 -10.62 -14.40 -21.88
CA ALA A 493 -9.29 -14.48 -21.27
C ALA A 493 -8.55 -15.72 -21.79
N PHE A 494 -7.23 -15.61 -21.98
CA PHE A 494 -6.38 -16.70 -22.45
C PHE A 494 -4.93 -16.52 -21.96
N GLY A 495 -4.15 -17.59 -22.01
CA GLY A 495 -2.79 -17.66 -21.49
C GLY A 495 -2.74 -18.46 -20.20
N ASP A 496 -1.80 -18.10 -19.32
CA ASP A 496 -1.61 -18.79 -18.04
C ASP A 496 -2.92 -18.85 -17.22
N ASN A 497 -3.20 -20.03 -16.68
CA ASN A 497 -4.40 -20.30 -15.89
C ASN A 497 -4.11 -21.09 -14.60
N GLN A 498 -2.86 -21.08 -14.13
CA GLN A 498 -2.48 -21.84 -12.92
C GLN A 498 -3.21 -21.35 -11.67
N GLN A 499 -3.61 -20.08 -11.64
CA GLN A 499 -4.37 -19.46 -10.56
C GLN A 499 -5.87 -19.23 -10.93
N GLY A 500 -6.32 -19.70 -12.10
CA GLY A 500 -7.66 -19.46 -12.60
C GLY A 500 -7.86 -18.10 -13.28
N GLN A 501 -6.79 -17.35 -13.55
CA GLN A 501 -6.84 -16.00 -14.12
C GLN A 501 -7.41 -15.96 -15.55
N SER A 502 -7.27 -17.03 -16.33
CA SER A 502 -7.88 -17.15 -17.68
C SER A 502 -9.24 -17.87 -17.66
N THR A 503 -9.75 -18.26 -16.47
CA THR A 503 -11.08 -18.85 -16.32
C THR A 503 -12.10 -17.76 -16.00
N VAL A 504 -12.70 -17.18 -17.04
CA VAL A 504 -13.75 -16.16 -16.86
C VAL A 504 -14.93 -16.76 -16.11
N PRO A 505 -15.42 -16.14 -15.00
CA PRO A 505 -16.59 -16.63 -14.26
C PRO A 505 -17.83 -16.75 -15.17
N THR A 506 -18.51 -17.88 -15.12
CA THR A 506 -19.68 -18.15 -15.99
C THR A 506 -20.89 -17.27 -15.67
N ASP A 507 -20.92 -16.68 -14.48
CA ASP A 507 -21.95 -15.77 -13.99
C ASP A 507 -21.54 -14.29 -14.09
N LEU A 508 -20.46 -13.98 -14.83
CA LEU A 508 -19.92 -12.62 -14.92
C LEU A 508 -20.90 -11.63 -15.59
N GLY A 509 -21.67 -12.10 -16.57
CA GLY A 509 -22.62 -11.26 -17.28
C GLY A 509 -21.98 -10.19 -18.16
N SER A 510 -22.67 -9.07 -18.31
CA SER A 510 -22.16 -7.90 -19.05
C SER A 510 -21.13 -7.14 -18.21
N VAL A 511 -20.08 -6.63 -18.86
CA VAL A 511 -18.95 -5.94 -18.22
C VAL A 511 -18.76 -4.56 -18.84
N ARG A 512 -18.49 -3.55 -18.01
CA ARG A 512 -18.21 -2.17 -18.43
C ARG A 512 -16.73 -1.93 -18.70
N ALA A 513 -15.86 -2.51 -17.87
CA ALA A 513 -14.39 -2.36 -18.00
C ALA A 513 -13.69 -3.58 -17.41
N ILE A 514 -12.50 -3.89 -17.94
CA ILE A 514 -11.65 -4.99 -17.48
C ILE A 514 -10.24 -4.48 -17.18
N ARG A 515 -9.54 -5.13 -16.24
CA ARG A 515 -8.09 -4.94 -16.03
C ARG A 515 -7.45 -6.25 -15.60
N ALA A 516 -6.19 -6.42 -15.97
CA ALA A 516 -5.36 -7.57 -15.66
C ALA A 516 -4.18 -7.19 -14.77
N GLY A 517 -4.09 -7.78 -13.60
CA GLY A 517 -2.87 -7.76 -12.79
C GLY A 517 -1.90 -8.85 -13.23
N ARG A 518 -0.89 -9.16 -12.39
CA ARG A 518 0.10 -10.20 -12.74
C ARG A 518 -0.54 -11.57 -12.95
N GLU A 519 -1.42 -11.99 -12.05
CA GLU A 519 -2.09 -13.31 -12.03
C GLU A 519 -3.56 -13.21 -11.62
N HIS A 520 -4.19 -12.04 -11.72
CA HIS A 520 -5.59 -11.83 -11.41
C HIS A 520 -6.25 -10.88 -12.39
N CYS A 521 -7.56 -10.88 -12.42
CA CYS A 521 -8.37 -10.02 -13.27
C CYS A 521 -9.42 -9.28 -12.46
N VAL A 522 -9.78 -8.10 -12.91
CA VAL A 522 -10.81 -7.24 -12.33
C VAL A 522 -11.78 -6.81 -13.41
N ALA A 523 -13.06 -6.97 -13.16
CA ALA A 523 -14.14 -6.46 -14.02
C ALA A 523 -15.01 -5.49 -13.22
N LEU A 524 -15.36 -4.37 -13.84
CA LEU A 524 -16.37 -3.44 -13.37
C LEU A 524 -17.67 -3.74 -14.12
N LEU A 525 -18.72 -4.03 -13.37
CA LEU A 525 -20.03 -4.32 -13.94
C LEU A 525 -20.86 -3.04 -14.16
N PRO A 526 -21.91 -3.08 -14.99
CA PRO A 526 -22.76 -1.90 -15.24
C PRO A 526 -23.45 -1.32 -13.99
N ASP A 527 -23.70 -2.17 -12.98
CA ASP A 527 -24.29 -1.77 -11.69
C ASP A 527 -23.25 -1.15 -10.73
N GLY A 528 -22.00 -0.97 -11.17
CA GLY A 528 -20.91 -0.44 -10.36
C GLY A 528 -20.24 -1.46 -9.45
N SER A 529 -20.67 -2.70 -9.40
CA SER A 529 -20.04 -3.75 -8.62
C SER A 529 -18.76 -4.28 -9.29
N LEU A 530 -17.90 -4.90 -8.48
CA LEU A 530 -16.66 -5.52 -8.96
C LEU A 530 -16.77 -7.04 -8.96
N ARG A 531 -16.22 -7.66 -10.00
CA ARG A 531 -15.91 -9.08 -10.02
C ARG A 531 -14.42 -9.27 -10.23
N MET A 532 -13.80 -10.06 -9.38
CA MET A 532 -12.37 -10.34 -9.42
C MET A 532 -12.16 -11.85 -9.40
N TRP A 533 -11.16 -12.32 -10.14
CA TRP A 533 -10.83 -13.75 -10.20
C TRP A 533 -9.34 -13.95 -10.50
N GLY A 534 -8.84 -15.17 -10.30
CA GLY A 534 -7.43 -15.51 -10.39
C GLY A 534 -6.77 -15.60 -9.04
N ALA A 535 -5.48 -15.31 -8.96
CA ALA A 535 -4.71 -15.36 -7.72
C ALA A 535 -5.31 -14.45 -6.63
N ASN A 536 -5.33 -14.94 -5.39
CA ASN A 536 -5.82 -14.18 -4.24
C ASN A 536 -4.94 -14.38 -2.99
N THR A 537 -3.70 -14.78 -3.17
CA THR A 537 -2.77 -15.02 -2.05
C THR A 537 -2.40 -13.75 -1.30
N GLN A 538 -2.53 -12.59 -1.96
CA GLN A 538 -2.31 -11.26 -1.40
C GLN A 538 -3.63 -10.49 -1.18
N LEU A 539 -4.76 -11.19 -1.16
CA LEU A 539 -6.10 -10.63 -1.03
C LEU A 539 -6.51 -9.67 -2.17
N GLN A 540 -5.81 -9.71 -3.30
CA GLN A 540 -6.05 -8.83 -4.45
C GLN A 540 -7.43 -9.01 -5.08
N CYS A 541 -8.06 -10.18 -4.91
CA CYS A 541 -9.43 -10.46 -5.32
C CYS A 541 -10.45 -10.39 -4.16
N THR A 542 -10.05 -9.89 -2.99
CA THR A 542 -10.93 -9.76 -1.83
C THR A 542 -11.33 -8.31 -1.66
N GLN A 543 -12.52 -7.96 -2.13
CA GLN A 543 -13.02 -6.59 -2.03
C GLN A 543 -13.09 -6.13 -0.57
N PRO A 544 -12.61 -4.91 -0.26
CA PRO A 544 -12.76 -4.29 1.05
C PRO A 544 -14.23 -4.21 1.51
N SER A 545 -14.50 -4.56 2.77
CA SER A 545 -15.79 -4.21 3.40
C SER A 545 -15.89 -2.67 3.47
N GLY A 546 -17.04 -2.11 3.12
CA GLY A 546 -17.23 -0.66 3.11
C GLY A 546 -16.43 0.06 2.02
N LEU A 547 -16.10 -0.61 0.91
CA LEU A 547 -15.41 0.01 -0.22
C LEU A 547 -16.08 1.30 -0.69
N LEU A 548 -17.42 1.29 -0.79
CA LEU A 548 -18.20 2.46 -1.17
C LEU A 548 -18.78 3.09 0.10
N ALA A 549 -18.48 4.36 0.33
CA ALA A 549 -19.24 5.18 1.25
C ALA A 549 -20.59 5.57 0.61
N ARG A 550 -21.49 6.11 1.42
CA ARG A 550 -22.81 6.51 0.94
C ARG A 550 -22.70 7.51 -0.22
N GLY A 551 -23.33 7.20 -1.34
CA GLY A 551 -23.31 8.03 -2.55
C GLY A 551 -22.03 7.94 -3.40
N GLU A 552 -21.08 7.07 -3.07
CA GLU A 552 -19.89 6.86 -3.90
C GLU A 552 -20.12 5.80 -4.99
N GLN A 553 -19.44 5.97 -6.11
CA GLN A 553 -19.39 4.98 -7.20
C GLN A 553 -17.97 4.79 -7.72
N ILE A 554 -17.70 3.62 -8.31
CA ILE A 554 -16.43 3.31 -8.95
C ILE A 554 -16.37 3.96 -10.33
N ARG A 555 -15.43 4.89 -10.53
CA ARG A 555 -15.19 5.56 -11.82
C ARG A 555 -14.21 4.79 -12.69
N ARG A 556 -13.12 4.29 -12.10
CA ARG A 556 -12.07 3.54 -12.80
C ARG A 556 -11.56 2.39 -11.96
N ILE A 557 -11.10 1.36 -12.64
CA ILE A 557 -10.40 0.23 -12.06
C ILE A 557 -9.00 0.13 -12.66
N HIS A 558 -8.03 -0.27 -11.83
CA HIS A 558 -6.67 -0.58 -12.24
C HIS A 558 -6.25 -1.88 -11.57
N ALA A 559 -5.38 -2.62 -12.21
CA ALA A 559 -4.77 -3.83 -11.67
C ALA A 559 -3.31 -3.92 -12.13
N GLY A 560 -2.40 -4.20 -11.21
CA GLY A 560 -1.00 -4.39 -11.56
C GLY A 560 -0.28 -5.15 -10.46
N GLY A 561 0.77 -5.92 -10.78
CA GLY A 561 1.37 -6.82 -9.83
C GLY A 561 0.32 -7.69 -9.14
N ASP A 562 0.31 -7.68 -7.82
CA ASP A 562 -0.64 -8.44 -6.99
C ASP A 562 -1.59 -7.50 -6.22
N ARG A 563 -2.07 -6.41 -6.85
CA ARG A 563 -2.97 -5.43 -6.24
C ARG A 563 -4.07 -4.96 -7.18
N THR A 564 -5.14 -4.45 -6.60
CA THR A 564 -6.28 -3.83 -7.28
C THR A 564 -6.46 -2.42 -6.76
N ILE A 565 -6.70 -1.46 -7.64
CA ILE A 565 -6.95 -0.05 -7.31
C ILE A 565 -8.25 0.39 -7.96
N VAL A 566 -9.05 1.16 -7.23
CA VAL A 566 -10.24 1.82 -7.75
C VAL A 566 -10.20 3.31 -7.48
N LEU A 567 -10.67 4.10 -8.42
CA LEU A 567 -11.01 5.50 -8.22
C LEU A 567 -12.49 5.62 -7.95
N LEU A 568 -12.82 6.24 -6.83
CA LEU A 568 -14.17 6.49 -6.37
C LEU A 568 -14.49 7.97 -6.52
N SER A 569 -15.73 8.31 -6.84
CA SER A 569 -16.24 9.67 -6.72
C SER A 569 -17.68 9.62 -6.22
N LEU A 570 -18.16 10.71 -5.69
CA LEU A 570 -19.60 10.84 -5.48
C LEU A 570 -20.33 10.67 -6.82
N ALA A 571 -21.52 10.13 -6.77
CA ALA A 571 -22.40 10.12 -7.93
C ALA A 571 -22.55 11.57 -8.44
N THR A 572 -22.33 11.77 -9.72
CA THR A 572 -22.50 13.07 -10.36
C THR A 572 -23.83 13.09 -11.10
N PRO A 573 -24.48 14.26 -11.22
CA PRO A 573 -25.69 14.39 -12.02
C PRO A 573 -25.53 14.05 -13.51
N ASP A 574 -24.28 14.03 -14.02
CA ASP A 574 -23.92 13.47 -15.33
C ASP A 574 -23.87 11.95 -15.22
N LEU A 575 -25.00 11.32 -15.46
CA LEU A 575 -25.21 9.87 -15.24
C LEU A 575 -24.77 9.01 -16.44
N ASP A 576 -24.74 9.58 -17.65
CA ASP A 576 -24.27 8.89 -18.85
C ASP A 576 -22.78 9.12 -19.13
N GLY A 577 -22.16 10.11 -18.45
CA GLY A 577 -20.73 10.37 -18.51
C GLY A 577 -20.30 11.12 -19.78
N ASP A 578 -21.22 11.81 -20.45
CA ASP A 578 -20.92 12.56 -21.69
C ASP A 578 -20.31 13.96 -21.42
N GLY A 579 -20.28 14.39 -20.15
CA GLY A 579 -19.71 15.65 -19.69
C GLY A 579 -20.73 16.80 -19.58
N GLU A 580 -22.00 16.57 -19.93
CA GLU A 580 -23.10 17.52 -19.80
C GLU A 580 -24.23 16.89 -18.97
N VAL A 581 -24.92 17.68 -18.15
CA VAL A 581 -26.09 17.21 -17.41
C VAL A 581 -27.35 17.59 -18.21
N GLY A 582 -28.02 16.59 -18.78
CA GLY A 582 -29.06 16.80 -19.77
C GLY A 582 -30.23 15.80 -19.73
N ALA A 583 -30.92 15.68 -20.85
CA ALA A 583 -32.11 14.84 -20.97
C ALA A 583 -31.80 13.33 -20.90
N ALA A 584 -30.57 12.93 -21.27
CA ALA A 584 -30.14 11.55 -21.17
C ALA A 584 -29.98 11.14 -19.70
N ASP A 585 -29.37 11.99 -18.88
CA ASP A 585 -29.19 11.77 -17.44
C ASP A 585 -30.53 11.73 -16.70
N LEU A 586 -31.45 12.62 -17.03
CA LEU A 586 -32.81 12.58 -16.49
C LEU A 586 -33.49 11.25 -16.83
N SER A 587 -33.29 10.74 -18.05
CA SER A 587 -33.85 9.47 -18.46
C SER A 587 -33.27 8.30 -17.64
N LEU A 588 -31.94 8.31 -17.38
CA LEU A 588 -31.27 7.33 -16.56
C LEU A 588 -31.73 7.39 -15.10
N LEU A 589 -31.88 8.60 -14.53
CA LEU A 589 -32.38 8.78 -13.18
C LEU A 589 -33.81 8.26 -13.03
N LEU A 590 -34.68 8.57 -13.99
CA LEU A 590 -36.08 8.12 -13.98
C LEU A 590 -36.21 6.59 -14.17
N LEU A 591 -35.32 5.96 -14.94
CA LEU A 591 -35.26 4.51 -15.09
C LEU A 591 -34.82 3.80 -13.79
N ALA A 592 -34.00 4.46 -12.97
CA ALA A 592 -33.49 3.95 -11.70
C ALA A 592 -34.41 4.27 -10.50
N TRP A 593 -35.57 4.92 -10.71
CA TRP A 593 -36.44 5.43 -9.64
C TRP A 593 -36.91 4.33 -8.68
N GLY A 594 -36.66 4.51 -7.39
CA GLY A 594 -37.04 3.58 -6.33
C GLY A 594 -35.88 3.19 -5.41
N SER A 595 -36.04 2.13 -4.63
CA SER A 595 -35.00 1.65 -3.72
C SER A 595 -33.82 1.05 -4.48
N CYS A 596 -32.63 1.48 -4.17
CA CYS A 596 -31.39 0.85 -4.61
C CYS A 596 -31.26 -0.53 -3.94
N GLY A 597 -31.02 -1.59 -4.73
CA GLY A 597 -30.82 -2.95 -4.19
C GLY A 597 -29.62 -3.03 -3.25
N THR A 598 -29.63 -3.98 -2.32
CA THR A 598 -28.67 -4.12 -1.21
C THR A 598 -27.22 -4.48 -1.62
N ALA A 599 -26.89 -4.56 -2.90
CA ALA A 599 -25.63 -5.13 -3.39
C ALA A 599 -24.70 -4.18 -4.17
N GLY A 600 -24.94 -2.90 -4.21
CA GLY A 600 -24.04 -1.97 -4.92
C GLY A 600 -24.64 -0.58 -5.06
N GLY A 601 -23.81 0.45 -5.03
CA GLY A 601 -24.25 1.84 -5.16
C GLY A 601 -25.10 2.05 -6.41
N CYS A 602 -26.22 2.70 -6.24
CA CYS A 602 -27.14 3.11 -7.32
C CYS A 602 -26.55 4.39 -7.93
N GLY A 603 -26.08 4.32 -9.15
CA GLY A 603 -25.43 5.47 -9.82
C GLY A 603 -26.32 6.72 -9.94
N ALA A 604 -27.64 6.56 -9.83
CA ALA A 604 -28.61 7.65 -9.86
C ALA A 604 -29.08 8.11 -8.46
N ASP A 605 -28.59 7.50 -7.39
CA ASP A 605 -28.76 7.94 -6.00
C ASP A 605 -27.72 9.04 -5.71
N LEU A 606 -28.09 10.26 -6.00
CA LEU A 606 -27.20 11.41 -5.97
C LEU A 606 -27.02 11.99 -4.55
N ASP A 607 -27.99 11.80 -3.67
CA ASP A 607 -27.92 12.25 -2.28
C ASP A 607 -27.47 11.15 -1.31
N GLY A 608 -27.36 9.91 -1.79
CA GLY A 608 -26.82 8.78 -1.04
C GLY A 608 -27.79 8.23 0.03
N ASP A 609 -29.10 8.42 -0.12
CA ASP A 609 -30.09 7.97 0.85
C ASP A 609 -30.55 6.51 0.63
N ALA A 610 -29.96 5.82 -0.35
CA ALA A 610 -30.26 4.48 -0.83
C ALA A 610 -31.62 4.35 -1.58
N THR A 611 -32.15 5.48 -2.05
CA THR A 611 -33.32 5.53 -2.93
C THR A 611 -33.09 6.56 -4.03
N VAL A 612 -33.52 6.28 -5.25
CA VAL A 612 -33.57 7.28 -6.31
C VAL A 612 -34.93 7.93 -6.28
N GLY A 613 -34.98 9.21 -5.93
CA GLY A 613 -36.23 9.90 -5.64
C GLY A 613 -36.24 11.38 -5.99
N ALA A 614 -37.08 12.11 -5.31
CA ALA A 614 -37.27 13.55 -5.59
C ALA A 614 -36.05 14.40 -5.21
N ALA A 615 -35.25 13.97 -4.24
CA ALA A 615 -34.03 14.67 -3.84
C ALA A 615 -32.94 14.53 -4.90
N ASP A 616 -32.77 13.34 -5.49
CA ASP A 616 -31.83 13.11 -6.59
C ASP A 616 -32.22 13.87 -7.86
N LEU A 617 -33.53 13.88 -8.15
CA LEU A 617 -34.06 14.67 -9.26
C LEU A 617 -33.77 16.19 -9.03
N ALA A 618 -33.89 16.68 -7.82
CA ALA A 618 -33.57 18.07 -7.50
C ALA A 618 -32.06 18.36 -7.75
N LEU A 619 -31.16 17.47 -7.30
CA LEU A 619 -29.72 17.59 -7.53
C LEU A 619 -29.36 17.56 -9.02
N LEU A 620 -29.99 16.66 -9.80
CA LEU A 620 -29.82 16.63 -11.24
C LEU A 620 -30.28 17.91 -11.91
N LEU A 621 -31.46 18.43 -11.53
CA LEU A 621 -32.03 19.66 -12.10
C LEU A 621 -31.23 20.91 -11.70
N GLU A 622 -30.62 20.98 -10.52
CA GLU A 622 -29.70 22.04 -10.13
C GLU A 622 -28.44 22.10 -10.99
N ALA A 623 -27.98 20.94 -11.48
CA ALA A 623 -26.82 20.82 -12.35
C ALA A 623 -27.14 20.89 -13.84
N TRP A 624 -28.41 20.99 -14.22
CA TRP A 624 -28.88 20.97 -15.62
C TRP A 624 -28.23 22.02 -16.49
N GLY A 625 -27.65 21.61 -17.61
CA GLY A 625 -27.02 22.48 -18.57
C GLY A 625 -25.65 23.04 -18.14
N ARG A 626 -25.01 22.39 -17.17
CA ARG A 626 -23.66 22.77 -16.71
C ARG A 626 -22.62 21.79 -17.27
#